data_b731f95e314cc406169e00e4bc2f1b3f
#
_entry.id   b731f95e314cc406169e00e4bc2f1b3f
#
_cell.length_a   1.000
_cell.length_b   1.000
_cell.length_c   1.000
_cell.angle_alpha   90.00
_cell.angle_beta   90.00
_cell.angle_gamma   90.00
#
_symmetry.space_group_name_H-M   'P 1'
#
loop_
_entity.id
_entity.type
_entity.pdbx_description
1 polymer ?
#
loop_
_entity_poly.entity_id
_entity_poly.type
_entity_poly.pdbx_seq_one_letter_code
_entity_poly.pdbx_strand_id
1 'polypeptide(L)'
;MASPVTVKLKDPIPFGSETITELTLREPLAKDFRRMPLNPNTGDLLDFAGQLAAQPKAVIDQLRRRDMQAVLEVVGGFFDDGPATGPTS
;
A
#
# COMPACT_ATOMS: atom_id res chain seq x y z
N MET A 1 -14.38 -6.05 9.45
CA MET A 1 -14.09 -5.31 8.30
C MET A 1 -13.00 -4.34 8.57
N ALA A 2 -11.99 -4.32 7.74
CA ALA A 2 -10.89 -3.41 7.94
C ALA A 2 -11.24 -2.05 7.38
N SER A 3 -10.89 -1.00 8.08
CA SER A 3 -11.06 0.34 7.58
C SER A 3 -9.87 0.72 6.70
N PRO A 4 -10.03 1.65 5.78
CA PRO A 4 -8.89 2.14 5.03
C PRO A 4 -7.85 2.72 5.98
N VAL A 5 -6.59 2.61 5.59
CA VAL A 5 -5.49 3.14 6.40
C VAL A 5 -4.87 4.31 5.66
N THR A 6 -4.76 5.44 6.33
CA THR A 6 -4.16 6.63 5.73
C THR A 6 -2.74 6.79 6.23
N VAL A 7 -1.81 6.90 5.30
CA VAL A 7 -0.41 7.14 5.59
C VAL A 7 -0.09 8.57 5.23
N LYS A 8 0.27 9.38 6.22
CA LYS A 8 0.65 10.77 5.95
C LYS A 8 2.11 10.81 5.53
N LEU A 9 2.36 11.46 4.41
CA LEU A 9 3.70 11.51 3.85
C LEU A 9 4.50 12.61 4.54
N LYS A 10 5.73 12.28 4.91
CA LYS A 10 6.62 13.29 5.46
C LYS A 10 7.20 14.14 4.33
N ASP A 11 7.28 13.58 3.14
CA ASP A 11 7.78 14.29 1.98
C ASP A 11 6.68 14.31 0.91
N PRO A 12 5.86 15.37 0.86
CA PRO A 12 4.77 15.44 -0.10
C PRO A 12 5.26 15.28 -1.54
N ILE A 13 4.42 14.71 -2.37
CA ILE A 13 4.77 14.38 -3.75
C ILE A 13 4.04 15.32 -4.70
N PRO A 14 4.78 16.11 -5.47
CA PRO A 14 4.14 16.94 -6.50
C PRO A 14 3.72 16.05 -7.67
N PHE A 15 2.50 16.21 -8.13
CA PHE A 15 1.97 15.44 -9.24
C PHE A 15 1.02 16.32 -10.03
N GLY A 16 1.46 16.79 -11.19
CA GLY A 16 0.69 17.74 -11.96
C GLY A 16 0.58 19.04 -11.20
N SER A 17 -0.64 19.55 -11.06
CA SER A 17 -0.88 20.77 -10.33
C SER A 17 -1.21 20.48 -8.87
N GLU A 18 -1.17 19.22 -8.46
CA GLU A 18 -1.52 18.82 -7.10
C GLU A 18 -0.29 18.45 -6.30
N THR A 19 -0.44 18.47 -4.99
CA THR A 19 0.58 17.96 -4.10
C THR A 19 -0.06 16.87 -3.27
N ILE A 20 0.50 15.68 -3.34
CA ILE A 20 -0.03 14.53 -2.61
C ILE A 20 0.62 14.48 -1.24
N THR A 21 -0.18 14.64 -0.20
CA THR A 21 0.32 14.71 1.16
C THR A 21 0.03 13.46 1.96
N GLU A 22 -0.81 12.59 1.45
CA GLU A 22 -1.14 11.35 2.14
C GLU A 22 -1.65 10.33 1.14
N LEU A 23 -1.56 9.07 1.52
CA LEU A 23 -2.10 7.96 0.72
C LEU A 23 -3.07 7.20 1.59
N THR A 24 -4.25 6.91 1.05
CA THR A 24 -5.25 6.11 1.77
C THR A 24 -5.36 4.77 1.08
N LEU A 25 -4.94 3.73 1.76
CA LEU A 25 -4.95 2.39 1.22
C LEU A 25 -6.20 1.67 1.69
N ARG A 26 -7.02 1.24 0.73
CA ARG A 26 -8.25 0.51 1.05
C ARG A 26 -7.92 -0.93 1.38
N GLU A 27 -8.88 -1.60 1.97
CA GLU A 27 -8.74 -3.03 2.26
C GLU A 27 -8.58 -3.79 0.95
N PRO A 28 -7.60 -4.69 0.86
CA PRO A 28 -7.42 -5.45 -0.38
C PRO A 28 -8.54 -6.48 -0.57
N LEU A 29 -8.89 -6.68 -1.81
CA LEU A 29 -9.88 -7.68 -2.21
C LEU A 29 -9.18 -8.80 -2.94
N ALA A 30 -9.89 -9.89 -3.17
CA ALA A 30 -9.31 -11.03 -3.89
C ALA A 30 -8.72 -10.63 -5.23
N LYS A 31 -9.36 -9.68 -5.92
CA LYS A 31 -8.85 -9.24 -7.22
C LYS A 31 -7.48 -8.61 -7.13
N ASP A 32 -7.16 -8.02 -5.97
CA ASP A 32 -5.88 -7.38 -5.77
C ASP A 32 -4.77 -8.42 -5.61
N PHE A 33 -5.09 -9.55 -5.01
CA PHE A 33 -4.12 -10.62 -4.81
C PHE A 33 -3.90 -11.46 -6.05
N ARG A 34 -4.80 -11.36 -7.01
CA ARG A 34 -4.74 -12.22 -8.19
C ARG A 34 -3.45 -12.03 -8.99
N ARG A 35 -2.91 -10.83 -8.96
CA ARG A 35 -1.68 -10.52 -9.69
C ARG A 35 -0.43 -10.63 -8.83
N MET A 36 -0.60 -10.97 -7.56
CA MET A 36 0.51 -10.99 -6.63
C MET A 36 1.19 -12.34 -6.70
N PRO A 37 2.51 -12.36 -6.92
CA PRO A 37 3.21 -13.65 -6.91
C PRO A 37 3.30 -14.18 -5.49
N LEU A 38 3.62 -15.46 -5.35
CA LEU A 38 3.73 -16.08 -4.04
C LEU A 38 4.81 -15.44 -3.19
N ASN A 39 5.90 -15.03 -3.81
CA ASN A 39 6.99 -14.38 -3.09
C ASN A 39 7.20 -13.00 -3.70
N PRO A 40 6.39 -12.03 -3.31
CA PRO A 40 6.49 -10.71 -3.92
C PRO A 40 7.79 -10.00 -3.54
N ASN A 41 8.36 -9.29 -4.51
CA ASN A 41 9.52 -8.46 -4.22
C ASN A 41 9.02 -7.05 -3.87
N THR A 42 9.94 -6.15 -3.57
CA THR A 42 9.58 -4.79 -3.19
C THR A 42 8.76 -4.08 -4.26
N GLY A 43 9.15 -4.27 -5.53
CA GLY A 43 8.40 -3.65 -6.63
C GLY A 43 6.96 -4.14 -6.69
N ASP A 44 6.77 -5.44 -6.47
CA ASP A 44 5.42 -6.01 -6.46
C ASP A 44 4.59 -5.40 -5.33
N LEU A 45 5.20 -5.22 -4.17
CA LEU A 45 4.49 -4.65 -3.03
C LEU A 45 4.15 -3.18 -3.27
N LEU A 46 5.03 -2.44 -3.94
CA LEU A 46 4.76 -1.06 -4.27
C LEU A 46 3.63 -0.94 -5.29
N ASP A 47 3.60 -1.84 -6.28
CA ASP A 47 2.51 -1.86 -7.23
C ASP A 47 1.19 -2.16 -6.54
N PHE A 48 1.22 -3.08 -5.59
CA PHE A 48 0.05 -3.43 -4.81
C PHE A 48 -0.44 -2.22 -4.00
N ALA A 49 0.50 -1.50 -3.37
CA ALA A 49 0.16 -0.31 -2.60
C ALA A 49 -0.47 0.75 -3.49
N GLY A 50 0.08 0.95 -4.69
CA GLY A 50 -0.48 1.91 -5.63
C GLY A 50 -1.90 1.56 -6.02
N GLN A 51 -2.16 0.29 -6.23
CA GLN A 51 -3.50 -0.18 -6.55
C GLN A 51 -4.47 0.09 -5.41
N LEU A 52 -4.06 -0.18 -4.18
CA LEU A 52 -4.93 0.06 -3.02
C LEU A 52 -5.15 1.54 -2.77
N ALA A 53 -4.17 2.36 -3.07
CA ALA A 53 -4.27 3.81 -2.87
C ALA A 53 -4.91 4.51 -4.05
N ALA A 54 -5.19 3.79 -5.14
CA ALA A 54 -5.71 4.34 -6.38
C ALA A 54 -4.80 5.44 -6.91
N GLN A 55 -3.49 5.22 -6.83
CA GLN A 55 -2.50 6.17 -7.32
C GLN A 55 -1.69 5.55 -8.43
N PRO A 56 -1.32 6.34 -9.44
CA PRO A 56 -0.54 5.79 -10.53
C PRO A 56 0.89 5.48 -10.09
N LYS A 57 1.53 4.63 -10.87
CA LYS A 57 2.91 4.23 -10.59
C LYS A 57 3.82 5.44 -10.46
N ALA A 58 3.58 6.48 -11.25
CA ALA A 58 4.41 7.68 -11.22
C ALA A 58 4.41 8.35 -9.84
N VAL A 59 3.30 8.28 -9.13
CA VAL A 59 3.24 8.83 -7.78
C VAL A 59 3.98 7.93 -6.81
N ILE A 60 3.73 6.63 -6.88
CA ILE A 60 4.35 5.67 -5.97
C ILE A 60 5.87 5.68 -6.12
N ASP A 61 6.36 5.83 -7.36
CA ASP A 61 7.80 5.84 -7.61
C ASP A 61 8.51 7.03 -6.97
N GLN A 62 7.77 8.07 -6.60
CA GLN A 62 8.36 9.25 -5.99
C GLN A 62 8.41 9.19 -4.47
N LEU A 63 7.90 8.12 -3.87
CA LEU A 63 7.95 8.00 -2.42
C LEU A 63 9.40 7.99 -1.94
N ARG A 64 9.67 8.78 -0.92
CA ARG A 64 10.95 8.75 -0.26
C ARG A 64 11.02 7.52 0.64
N ARG A 65 12.22 7.14 1.01
CA ARG A 65 12.44 5.89 1.73
C ARG A 65 11.57 5.75 2.96
N ARG A 66 11.48 6.81 3.78
CA ARG A 66 10.68 6.74 5.00
C ARG A 66 9.21 6.50 4.71
N ASP A 67 8.70 7.22 3.73
CA ASP A 67 7.29 7.10 3.38
C ASP A 67 7.02 5.76 2.71
N MET A 68 7.96 5.29 1.89
CA MET A 68 7.86 3.97 1.29
C MET A 68 7.78 2.90 2.37
N GLN A 69 8.63 3.00 3.39
CA GLN A 69 8.62 2.01 4.47
C GLN A 69 7.30 2.04 5.23
N ALA A 70 6.76 3.22 5.49
CA ALA A 70 5.48 3.32 6.17
C ALA A 70 4.37 2.68 5.36
N VAL A 71 4.38 2.89 4.04
CA VAL A 71 3.39 2.30 3.16
C VAL A 71 3.54 0.78 3.13
N LEU A 72 4.79 0.30 3.06
CA LEU A 72 5.02 -1.14 3.02
C LEU A 72 4.64 -1.82 4.33
N GLU A 73 4.75 -1.13 5.45
CA GLU A 73 4.28 -1.67 6.72
C GLU A 73 2.79 -1.89 6.72
N VAL A 74 2.05 -0.94 6.14
CA VAL A 74 0.61 -1.09 6.03
C VAL A 74 0.27 -2.28 5.14
N VAL A 75 0.96 -2.40 4.00
CA VAL A 75 0.74 -3.52 3.09
C VAL A 75 1.06 -4.85 3.79
N GLY A 76 2.16 -4.88 4.53
CA GLY A 76 2.54 -6.08 5.28
C GLY A 76 1.48 -6.46 6.29
N GLY A 77 0.88 -5.48 6.93
CA GLY A 77 -0.19 -5.72 7.88
C GLY A 77 -1.41 -6.38 7.24
N PHE A 78 -1.71 -6.01 6.00
CA PHE A 78 -2.82 -6.67 5.29
C PHE A 78 -2.53 -8.14 5.05
N PHE A 79 -1.28 -8.49 4.77
CA PHE A 79 -0.93 -9.91 4.59
C PHE A 79 -0.91 -10.64 5.92
N ASP A 80 -0.40 -10.00 6.95
CA ASP A 80 -0.28 -10.65 8.26
C ASP A 80 -1.60 -10.88 8.92
N ASP A 81 -2.53 -9.95 8.74
CA ASP A 81 -3.84 -10.07 9.31
C ASP A 81 -4.64 -11.13 8.66
N GLY A 82 -4.16 -11.65 7.62
CA GLY A 82 -4.84 -12.57 6.88
C GLY A 82 -5.25 -13.60 7.74
N PRO A 83 -5.58 -14.42 7.44
CA PRO A 83 -6.19 -15.40 7.97
C PRO A 83 -5.85 -15.80 9.30
N ALA A 84 -5.02 -15.35 9.65
CA ALA A 84 -4.71 -15.74 10.79
C ALA A 84 -5.62 -15.73 11.73
N THR A 85 -5.89 -15.57 11.57
CA THR A 85 -6.50 -15.55 12.35
C THR A 85 -6.89 -16.45 12.91
N GLY A 86 -6.91 -16.61 12.95
CA GLY A 86 -7.29 -17.24 13.49
C GLY A 86 -7.10 -17.85 14.20
N PRO A 87 -7.18 -18.04 14.51
CA PRO A 87 -7.26 -18.40 15.24
C PRO A 87 -7.03 -18.89 15.89
N THR A 88 -6.74 -18.67 15.91
CA THR A 88 -6.67 -18.95 16.43
C THR A 88 -6.99 -19.27 16.87
N SER A 89 -7.08 -19.33 16.67
CA SER A 89 -7.58 -19.48 17.09
C SER A 89 -7.77 -19.65 17.53
#